data_0d87ac06a261c207bbc437b48c85d3c0
#
_entry.id   0d87ac06a261c207bbc437b48c85d3c0
#
_cell.length_a   1.000
_cell.length_b   1.000
_cell.length_c   1.000
_cell.angle_alpha   90.00
_cell.angle_beta   90.00
_cell.angle_gamma   90.00
#
_symmetry.space_group_name_H-M   'P 1'
#
loop_
_entity.id
_entity.type
_entity.pdbx_description
1 polymer ?
#
loop_
_entity_poly.entity_id
_entity_poly.type
_entity_poly.pdbx_seq_one_letter_code
_entity_poly.pdbx_strand_id
1 'polypeptide(L)'
;MYIMKLRYIITSLITLVLVSCGGNDGPIEDDVPTTPDSGKPTGVSRTVLVYMAAANSLGDGSYSRRLDIEDIREMTAAVQAGALDDGGRLLVYHAGSGMVPELKEITRDGVVTLRRYEGAGSPVSVAVMRGVLDDMRTVASADEYGLVLWSHASGWIDNGKSPEGRSWGVDESEGKGSKAKEMAIPDLARALDDQHLLFIYFDCCFMGNIESLYEVKDAARYVVASPTETPLAGMPYDENIPCFFYKVPDLRQVAKNTFDYYDAKSGSDRSIAISLYDMSKIDAVAAAYKNVLAVNTVPADGYSQQQYGYGRTYGNRFYDFAHYVKSLTDDSSLLGSFDRAMSDFVLYTDNTPSMWGGEINLIHCNGVSSYIITGTDDYVASTKGYYDLRWWNDVVSPAFGK
;
A
#
# COMPACT_ATOMS: atom_id res chain seq x y z
N MET A 1 -37.33 -4.37 -38.02
CA MET A 1 -38.57 -3.56 -37.85
C MET A 1 -38.35 -2.66 -36.66
N TYR A 2 -38.21 -1.37 -36.91
CA TYR A 2 -37.95 -0.28 -35.98
C TYR A 2 -39.00 -0.21 -34.86
N ILE A 3 -38.64 0.13 -33.63
CA ILE A 3 -39.33 1.15 -32.84
C ILE A 3 -38.36 1.79 -31.84
N MET A 4 -38.05 3.06 -32.06
CA MET A 4 -37.53 4.05 -31.11
C MET A 4 -38.64 4.52 -30.15
N LYS A 5 -38.34 4.77 -28.90
CA LYS A 5 -39.04 5.77 -28.04
C LYS A 5 -38.05 6.24 -26.99
N LEU A 6 -37.61 7.42 -27.03
CA LEU A 6 -38.05 8.79 -26.73
C LEU A 6 -38.03 9.14 -25.21
N ARG A 7 -37.24 10.14 -24.93
CA ARG A 7 -36.91 10.89 -23.70
C ARG A 7 -38.12 11.33 -22.89
N TYR A 8 -37.95 11.45 -21.59
CA TYR A 8 -38.52 12.55 -20.81
C TYR A 8 -37.52 13.14 -19.81
N ILE A 9 -37.23 14.41 -19.99
CA ILE A 9 -36.56 15.32 -19.05
C ILE A 9 -37.67 15.82 -18.09
N ILE A 10 -37.41 15.72 -16.78
CA ILE A 10 -38.17 16.49 -15.80
C ILE A 10 -37.18 17.27 -14.95
N THR A 11 -37.16 18.57 -15.21
CA THR A 11 -36.55 19.61 -14.39
C THR A 11 -37.51 19.92 -13.22
N SER A 12 -37.05 19.83 -12.01
CA SER A 12 -37.76 20.48 -10.88
C SER A 12 -36.76 21.24 -10.02
N LEU A 13 -36.86 22.54 -10.17
CA LEU A 13 -36.29 23.58 -9.30
C LEU A 13 -37.10 23.62 -8.01
N ILE A 14 -36.47 23.39 -6.86
CA ILE A 14 -37.06 23.85 -5.57
C ILE A 14 -35.99 24.65 -4.83
N THR A 15 -36.20 25.95 -4.84
CA THR A 15 -35.51 26.93 -3.99
C THR A 15 -36.16 26.88 -2.61
N LEU A 16 -35.39 26.57 -1.57
CA LEU A 16 -35.84 26.86 -0.21
C LEU A 16 -34.78 27.70 0.51
N VAL A 17 -35.16 28.92 0.76
CA VAL A 17 -34.45 29.88 1.63
C VAL A 17 -34.89 29.59 3.06
N LEU A 18 -33.97 29.37 3.97
CA LEU A 18 -34.21 29.56 5.40
C LEU A 18 -33.07 30.34 6.04
N VAL A 19 -33.49 31.33 6.76
CA VAL A 19 -32.74 32.38 7.45
C VAL A 19 -32.26 31.89 8.81
N SER A 20 -30.96 32.15 9.06
CA SER A 20 -30.22 32.53 10.28
C SER A 20 -30.87 32.37 11.67
N CYS A 21 -30.10 31.78 12.58
CA CYS A 21 -29.66 32.48 13.82
C CYS A 21 -28.50 31.74 14.50
N GLY A 22 -27.53 32.50 14.87
CA GLY A 22 -26.25 32.44 15.42
C GLY A 22 -25.94 31.45 16.57
N GLY A 23 -24.72 31.01 16.58
CA GLY A 23 -24.01 30.36 17.66
C GLY A 23 -22.59 30.19 17.21
N ASN A 24 -21.68 30.91 17.86
CA ASN A 24 -20.27 31.00 17.52
C ASN A 24 -19.55 29.86 18.25
N ASP A 25 -19.21 28.79 17.53
CA ASP A 25 -18.12 27.85 17.90
C ASP A 25 -17.62 27.28 16.56
N GLY A 26 -16.48 27.81 16.11
CA GLY A 26 -15.88 27.40 14.86
C GLY A 26 -15.29 25.98 14.97
N PRO A 27 -15.56 25.11 13.99
CA PRO A 27 -14.80 23.87 13.85
C PRO A 27 -13.38 24.22 13.43
N ILE A 28 -12.43 23.52 14.03
CA ILE A 28 -11.03 23.46 13.55
C ILE A 28 -11.10 22.98 12.11
N GLU A 29 -10.71 23.82 11.16
CA GLU A 29 -10.56 23.43 9.77
C GLU A 29 -9.44 22.39 9.69
N ASP A 30 -9.83 21.15 9.50
CA ASP A 30 -8.93 20.08 9.07
C ASP A 30 -8.42 20.45 7.66
N ASP A 31 -7.13 20.79 7.57
CA ASP A 31 -6.37 21.04 6.34
C ASP A 31 -6.15 19.74 5.53
N VAL A 32 -7.20 18.98 5.29
CA VAL A 32 -7.22 17.94 4.27
C VAL A 32 -8.05 18.50 3.11
N PRO A 33 -7.44 18.79 1.95
CA PRO A 33 -8.20 19.29 0.80
C PRO A 33 -9.25 18.25 0.38
N THR A 34 -10.52 18.56 0.61
CA THR A 34 -11.65 17.67 0.31
C THR A 34 -12.29 17.92 -1.05
N THR A 35 -11.66 18.73 -1.92
CA THR A 35 -12.10 18.91 -3.31
C THR A 35 -10.90 18.97 -4.22
N PRO A 36 -10.84 18.14 -5.28
CA PRO A 36 -9.82 18.28 -6.30
C PRO A 36 -10.00 19.65 -6.97
N ASP A 37 -8.98 20.50 -6.85
CA ASP A 37 -8.87 21.64 -7.73
C ASP A 37 -8.54 21.08 -9.13
N SER A 38 -9.52 21.04 -10.02
CA SER A 38 -9.36 20.61 -11.42
C SER A 38 -8.55 21.61 -12.25
N GLY A 39 -7.89 22.55 -11.59
CA GLY A 39 -6.92 23.45 -12.20
C GLY A 39 -5.61 22.73 -12.50
N LYS A 40 -5.11 22.84 -13.73
CA LYS A 40 -3.77 22.37 -14.12
C LYS A 40 -2.75 22.78 -13.07
N PRO A 41 -1.92 21.84 -12.58
CA PRO A 41 -0.88 22.15 -11.60
C PRO A 41 0.14 23.11 -12.23
N THR A 42 0.45 24.14 -11.49
CA THR A 42 1.53 25.06 -11.86
C THR A 42 2.51 25.13 -10.69
N GLY A 43 3.70 24.59 -10.88
CA GLY A 43 4.87 25.00 -10.12
C GLY A 43 5.53 24.04 -9.15
N VAL A 44 5.04 22.82 -8.92
CA VAL A 44 5.78 21.78 -8.16
C VAL A 44 6.17 20.67 -9.12
N SER A 45 7.47 20.46 -9.31
CA SER A 45 7.94 19.33 -10.10
C SER A 45 7.85 18.04 -9.28
N ARG A 46 7.35 16.96 -9.90
CA ARG A 46 7.24 15.66 -9.24
C ARG A 46 7.70 14.53 -10.13
N THR A 47 8.54 13.68 -9.57
CA THR A 47 8.95 12.42 -10.20
C THR A 47 8.33 11.25 -9.44
N VAL A 48 7.64 10.37 -10.16
CA VAL A 48 7.13 9.11 -9.61
C VAL A 48 7.91 7.97 -10.27
N LEU A 49 8.47 7.10 -9.43
CA LEU A 49 9.11 5.86 -9.86
C LEU A 49 8.22 4.67 -9.57
N VAL A 50 7.90 3.89 -10.59
CA VAL A 50 7.34 2.54 -10.43
C VAL A 50 8.51 1.54 -10.45
N TYR A 51 8.82 0.95 -9.29
CA TYR A 51 9.89 -0.02 -9.13
C TYR A 51 9.33 -1.43 -9.28
N MET A 52 9.55 -2.05 -10.44
CA MET A 52 9.00 -3.36 -10.80
C MET A 52 10.06 -4.46 -10.65
N ALA A 53 10.03 -5.19 -9.52
CA ALA A 53 10.76 -6.44 -9.36
C ALA A 53 9.91 -7.58 -9.95
N ALA A 54 10.02 -7.77 -11.27
CA ALA A 54 9.09 -8.56 -12.09
C ALA A 54 9.71 -9.88 -12.61
N ALA A 55 10.89 -10.26 -12.15
CA ALA A 55 11.50 -11.56 -12.50
C ALA A 55 10.88 -12.71 -11.68
N ASN A 56 9.55 -12.86 -11.75
CA ASN A 56 8.74 -13.84 -11.03
C ASN A 56 7.48 -14.20 -11.83
N SER A 57 6.53 -14.92 -11.22
CA SER A 57 5.33 -15.38 -11.90
C SER A 57 4.42 -14.26 -12.44
N LEU A 58 4.50 -13.03 -11.92
CA LEU A 58 3.75 -11.88 -12.45
C LEU A 58 4.32 -11.40 -13.80
N GLY A 59 5.63 -11.54 -14.00
CA GLY A 59 6.34 -11.07 -15.19
C GLY A 59 6.93 -12.17 -16.08
N ASP A 60 6.74 -13.48 -15.81
CA ASP A 60 7.32 -14.57 -16.61
C ASP A 60 6.31 -15.22 -17.58
N GLY A 61 5.04 -14.80 -17.56
CA GLY A 61 3.97 -15.37 -18.37
C GLY A 61 3.30 -16.59 -17.73
N SER A 62 3.58 -16.93 -16.49
CA SER A 62 2.98 -18.07 -15.77
C SER A 62 1.45 -18.02 -15.71
N TYR A 63 0.87 -16.82 -15.73
CA TYR A 63 -0.59 -16.62 -15.77
C TYR A 63 -1.14 -16.45 -17.21
N SER A 64 -0.39 -16.92 -18.22
CA SER A 64 -0.68 -16.67 -19.66
C SER A 64 -0.71 -15.17 -20.00
N ARG A 65 -0.18 -14.34 -19.14
CA ARG A 65 -0.10 -12.87 -19.24
C ARG A 65 1.25 -12.39 -18.69
N ARG A 66 1.69 -11.26 -19.18
CA ARG A 66 2.84 -10.50 -18.68
C ARG A 66 2.29 -9.25 -18.01
N LEU A 67 1.97 -9.36 -16.72
CA LEU A 67 1.32 -8.28 -15.96
C LEU A 67 2.22 -7.03 -15.91
N ASP A 68 3.52 -7.21 -15.80
CA ASP A 68 4.51 -6.14 -15.88
C ASP A 68 4.40 -5.31 -17.18
N ILE A 69 4.17 -5.99 -18.32
CA ILE A 69 4.04 -5.32 -19.61
C ILE A 69 2.65 -4.69 -19.78
N GLU A 70 1.62 -5.31 -19.21
CA GLU A 70 0.26 -4.77 -19.25
C GLU A 70 0.20 -3.46 -18.46
N ASP A 71 0.75 -3.42 -17.25
CA ASP A 71 0.78 -2.23 -16.41
C ASP A 71 1.63 -1.10 -17.03
N ILE A 72 2.76 -1.43 -17.68
CA ILE A 72 3.53 -0.43 -18.45
C ILE A 72 2.69 0.13 -19.63
N ARG A 73 1.82 -0.65 -20.26
CA ARG A 73 0.91 -0.15 -21.30
C ARG A 73 -0.18 0.75 -20.74
N GLU A 74 -0.76 0.42 -19.59
CA GLU A 74 -1.74 1.27 -18.91
C GLU A 74 -1.11 2.61 -18.52
N MET A 75 0.08 2.60 -17.90
CA MET A 75 0.85 3.81 -17.62
C MET A 75 1.11 4.63 -18.88
N THR A 76 1.51 3.98 -19.97
CA THR A 76 1.76 4.65 -21.26
C THR A 76 0.49 5.29 -21.81
N ALA A 77 -0.64 4.59 -21.75
CA ALA A 77 -1.93 5.11 -22.18
C ALA A 77 -2.35 6.33 -21.36
N ALA A 78 -2.19 6.29 -20.04
CA ALA A 78 -2.47 7.43 -19.15
C ALA A 78 -1.63 8.66 -19.52
N VAL A 79 -0.32 8.49 -19.72
CA VAL A 79 0.58 9.59 -20.08
C VAL A 79 0.24 10.16 -21.47
N GLN A 80 -0.06 9.30 -22.44
CA GLN A 80 -0.52 9.74 -23.77
C GLN A 80 -1.85 10.49 -23.73
N ALA A 81 -2.74 10.12 -22.80
CA ALA A 81 -3.99 10.83 -22.52
C ALA A 81 -3.79 12.17 -21.76
N GLY A 82 -2.57 12.49 -21.36
CA GLY A 82 -2.24 13.78 -20.71
C GLY A 82 -2.22 13.73 -19.19
N ALA A 83 -1.94 12.58 -18.60
CA ALA A 83 -1.86 12.43 -17.14
C ALA A 83 -0.72 13.24 -16.50
N LEU A 84 0.36 13.53 -17.25
CA LEU A 84 1.47 14.35 -16.74
C LEU A 84 1.23 15.82 -17.08
N ASP A 85 1.52 16.68 -16.13
CA ASP A 85 1.69 18.11 -16.36
C ASP A 85 3.13 18.46 -16.79
N ASP A 86 3.42 19.76 -16.97
CA ASP A 86 4.72 20.23 -17.46
C ASP A 86 5.89 19.95 -16.49
N GLY A 87 5.60 19.62 -15.21
CA GLY A 87 6.60 19.31 -14.19
C GLY A 87 6.62 17.84 -13.76
N GLY A 88 5.72 17.01 -14.31
CA GLY A 88 5.56 15.61 -13.95
C GLY A 88 6.45 14.67 -14.76
N ARG A 89 7.15 13.74 -14.10
CA ARG A 89 7.92 12.67 -14.75
C ARG A 89 7.57 11.31 -14.18
N LEU A 90 7.22 10.37 -15.07
CA LEU A 90 6.94 8.99 -14.71
C LEU A 90 8.06 8.08 -15.16
N LEU A 91 8.76 7.51 -14.18
CA LEU A 91 9.83 6.54 -14.40
C LEU A 91 9.38 5.12 -14.05
N VAL A 92 9.93 4.14 -14.74
CA VAL A 92 9.75 2.72 -14.46
C VAL A 92 11.11 2.05 -14.38
N TYR A 93 11.50 1.53 -13.22
CA TYR A 93 12.56 0.53 -13.13
C TYR A 93 11.94 -0.83 -13.40
N HIS A 94 12.31 -1.45 -14.51
CA HIS A 94 11.74 -2.71 -14.97
C HIS A 94 12.79 -3.82 -14.93
N ALA A 95 12.69 -4.70 -13.94
CA ALA A 95 13.50 -5.90 -13.78
C ALA A 95 12.63 -7.14 -14.09
N GLY A 96 12.34 -7.37 -15.37
CA GLY A 96 11.50 -8.46 -15.85
C GLY A 96 12.25 -9.76 -16.08
N SER A 97 11.52 -10.86 -16.23
CA SER A 97 12.09 -12.18 -16.49
C SER A 97 12.87 -12.24 -17.79
N GLY A 98 14.13 -12.71 -17.70
CA GLY A 98 14.99 -12.95 -18.88
C GLY A 98 15.51 -11.68 -19.56
N MET A 99 15.43 -10.51 -18.91
CA MET A 99 15.91 -9.25 -19.46
C MET A 99 16.95 -8.59 -18.56
N VAL A 100 17.78 -7.73 -19.14
CA VAL A 100 18.61 -6.78 -18.40
C VAL A 100 17.67 -5.73 -17.78
N PRO A 101 17.74 -5.46 -16.47
CA PRO A 101 16.92 -4.43 -15.86
C PRO A 101 17.18 -3.05 -16.47
N GLU A 102 16.13 -2.25 -16.61
CA GLU A 102 16.19 -0.91 -17.24
C GLU A 102 15.44 0.11 -16.41
N LEU A 103 16.00 1.33 -16.32
CA LEU A 103 15.26 2.52 -15.92
C LEU A 103 14.73 3.19 -17.18
N LYS A 104 13.42 3.34 -17.25
CA LYS A 104 12.68 3.88 -18.39
C LYS A 104 11.95 5.15 -17.97
N GLU A 105 11.68 6.03 -18.91
CA GLU A 105 10.74 7.13 -18.75
C GLU A 105 9.56 6.91 -19.70
N ILE A 106 8.36 7.08 -19.17
CA ILE A 106 7.14 7.06 -19.96
C ILE A 106 6.81 8.51 -20.35
N THR A 107 6.83 8.78 -21.64
CA THR A 107 6.56 10.09 -22.23
C THR A 107 5.36 10.05 -23.15
N ARG A 108 4.86 11.20 -23.60
CA ARG A 108 3.78 11.29 -24.58
C ARG A 108 4.15 10.62 -25.94
N ASP A 109 5.44 10.60 -26.27
CA ASP A 109 5.93 9.99 -27.53
C ASP A 109 6.22 8.49 -27.38
N GLY A 110 6.11 7.93 -26.16
CA GLY A 110 6.34 6.52 -25.86
C GLY A 110 7.33 6.30 -24.72
N VAL A 111 7.87 5.10 -24.64
CA VAL A 111 8.78 4.66 -23.56
C VAL A 111 10.23 4.83 -24.00
N VAL A 112 11.04 5.54 -23.21
CA VAL A 112 12.45 5.80 -23.47
C VAL A 112 13.30 5.12 -22.40
N THR A 113 14.29 4.29 -22.79
CA THR A 113 15.27 3.73 -21.87
C THR A 113 16.31 4.79 -21.51
N LEU A 114 16.38 5.12 -20.22
CA LEU A 114 17.35 6.08 -19.67
C LEU A 114 18.66 5.40 -19.23
N ARG A 115 18.55 4.19 -18.67
CA ARG A 115 19.69 3.42 -18.15
C ARG A 115 19.46 1.92 -18.22
N ARG A 116 20.56 1.15 -18.37
CA ARG A 116 20.58 -0.32 -18.27
C ARG A 116 21.47 -0.75 -17.11
N TYR A 117 21.08 -1.81 -16.42
CA TYR A 117 21.74 -2.30 -15.19
C TYR A 117 22.36 -3.68 -15.42
N GLU A 118 23.30 -3.76 -16.37
CA GLU A 118 24.01 -5.00 -16.66
C GLU A 118 24.88 -5.42 -15.45
N GLY A 119 24.65 -6.63 -14.95
CA GLY A 119 25.43 -7.16 -13.83
C GLY A 119 25.15 -6.51 -12.47
N ALA A 120 24.11 -5.72 -12.32
CA ALA A 120 23.81 -4.99 -11.09
C ALA A 120 23.39 -5.88 -9.90
N GLY A 121 23.06 -7.15 -10.14
CA GLY A 121 22.55 -8.04 -9.11
C GLY A 121 21.03 -8.04 -8.99
N SER A 122 20.53 -8.58 -7.88
CA SER A 122 19.10 -8.77 -7.66
C SER A 122 18.37 -7.44 -7.42
N PRO A 123 17.22 -7.19 -8.08
CA PRO A 123 16.38 -6.00 -7.82
C PRO A 123 15.84 -5.95 -6.39
N VAL A 124 15.79 -7.08 -5.69
CA VAL A 124 15.35 -7.16 -4.29
C VAL A 124 16.53 -7.11 -3.32
N SER A 125 17.54 -6.29 -3.62
CA SER A 125 18.66 -6.00 -2.72
C SER A 125 18.74 -4.51 -2.39
N VAL A 126 19.19 -4.21 -1.17
CA VAL A 126 19.36 -2.82 -0.68
C VAL A 126 20.23 -2.01 -1.63
N ALA A 127 21.35 -2.59 -2.08
CA ALA A 127 22.31 -1.89 -2.93
C ALA A 127 21.73 -1.51 -4.30
N VAL A 128 21.00 -2.43 -4.94
CA VAL A 128 20.38 -2.16 -6.26
C VAL A 128 19.27 -1.14 -6.12
N MET A 129 18.38 -1.30 -5.11
CA MET A 129 17.28 -0.35 -4.93
C MET A 129 17.80 1.07 -4.65
N ARG A 130 18.78 1.23 -3.73
CA ARG A 130 19.40 2.54 -3.49
C ARG A 130 20.02 3.13 -4.76
N GLY A 131 20.76 2.32 -5.51
CA GLY A 131 21.36 2.78 -6.77
C GLY A 131 20.32 3.27 -7.79
N VAL A 132 19.18 2.60 -7.90
CA VAL A 132 18.08 3.03 -8.78
C VAL A 132 17.41 4.31 -8.28
N LEU A 133 17.22 4.46 -6.96
CA LEU A 133 16.68 5.70 -6.37
C LEU A 133 17.63 6.89 -6.56
N ASP A 134 18.93 6.68 -6.42
CA ASP A 134 19.96 7.70 -6.69
C ASP A 134 19.96 8.09 -8.18
N ASP A 135 19.82 7.11 -9.06
CA ASP A 135 19.70 7.32 -10.50
C ASP A 135 18.45 8.12 -10.85
N MET A 136 17.29 7.76 -10.26
CA MET A 136 16.06 8.54 -10.42
C MET A 136 16.29 10.02 -10.09
N ARG A 137 16.90 10.31 -8.94
CA ARG A 137 17.20 11.70 -8.52
C ARG A 137 18.17 12.41 -9.46
N THR A 138 19.08 11.66 -10.06
CA THR A 138 20.08 12.20 -11.00
C THR A 138 19.45 12.53 -12.36
N VAL A 139 18.63 11.63 -12.90
CA VAL A 139 18.07 11.77 -14.27
C VAL A 139 16.75 12.53 -14.29
N ALA A 140 16.05 12.58 -13.15
CA ALA A 140 14.73 13.19 -13.01
C ALA A 140 14.61 13.92 -11.67
N SER A 141 15.50 14.91 -11.47
CA SER A 141 15.46 15.78 -10.28
C SER A 141 14.13 16.52 -10.21
N ALA A 142 13.51 16.53 -9.02
CA ALA A 142 12.22 17.14 -8.77
C ALA A 142 12.13 17.66 -7.34
N ASP A 143 11.09 18.46 -7.04
CA ASP A 143 10.80 18.97 -5.70
C ASP A 143 10.23 17.86 -4.81
N GLU A 144 9.43 16.96 -5.40
CA GLU A 144 8.78 15.87 -4.70
C GLU A 144 8.98 14.54 -5.43
N TYR A 145 9.02 13.45 -4.65
CA TYR A 145 9.19 12.11 -5.17
C TYR A 145 8.11 11.16 -4.64
N GLY A 146 7.50 10.39 -5.55
CA GLY A 146 6.62 9.27 -5.23
C GLY A 146 7.25 7.94 -5.65
N LEU A 147 6.90 6.87 -4.96
CA LEU A 147 7.38 5.51 -5.25
C LEU A 147 6.22 4.53 -5.29
N VAL A 148 6.13 3.76 -6.35
CA VAL A 148 5.26 2.58 -6.43
C VAL A 148 6.15 1.35 -6.35
N LEU A 149 5.85 0.44 -5.43
CA LEU A 149 6.57 -0.81 -5.21
C LEU A 149 5.75 -1.98 -5.74
N TRP A 150 6.11 -2.49 -6.90
CA TRP A 150 5.40 -3.51 -7.65
C TRP A 150 6.12 -4.85 -7.62
N SER A 151 5.52 -5.86 -7.01
CA SER A 151 5.96 -7.26 -7.02
C SER A 151 4.98 -8.16 -6.24
N HIS A 152 5.38 -9.41 -5.95
CA HIS A 152 4.80 -10.16 -4.84
C HIS A 152 5.24 -9.58 -3.50
N ALA A 153 4.40 -9.73 -2.47
CA ALA A 153 4.76 -9.49 -1.08
C ALA A 153 3.96 -10.38 -0.12
N SER A 154 4.42 -10.51 1.12
CA SER A 154 3.77 -11.28 2.18
C SER A 154 3.76 -10.53 3.52
N GLY A 155 3.89 -9.21 3.47
CA GLY A 155 4.18 -8.41 4.65
C GLY A 155 5.57 -8.73 5.18
N TRP A 156 5.72 -8.84 6.50
CA TRP A 156 6.99 -9.23 7.13
C TRP A 156 7.18 -10.77 7.24
N ILE A 157 6.14 -11.56 6.96
CA ILE A 157 6.18 -13.02 7.13
C ILE A 157 6.82 -13.66 5.90
N ASP A 158 7.92 -14.37 6.12
CA ASP A 158 8.54 -15.22 5.09
C ASP A 158 7.57 -16.29 4.60
N ASN A 159 7.34 -16.34 3.29
CA ASN A 159 6.47 -17.32 2.65
C ASN A 159 7.14 -18.69 2.42
N GLY A 160 8.38 -18.88 2.89
CA GLY A 160 9.14 -20.15 2.79
C GLY A 160 9.70 -20.45 1.41
N LYS A 161 9.62 -19.52 0.47
CA LYS A 161 10.19 -19.71 -0.88
C LYS A 161 11.67 -19.36 -0.94
N SER A 162 12.17 -18.53 -0.04
CA SER A 162 13.57 -18.16 0.09
C SER A 162 14.12 -18.53 1.46
N PRO A 163 15.39 -18.97 1.58
CA PRO A 163 16.05 -19.20 2.87
C PRO A 163 16.21 -17.92 3.71
N GLU A 164 16.14 -16.76 3.07
CA GLU A 164 16.36 -15.43 3.69
C GLU A 164 15.07 -14.60 3.77
N GLY A 165 13.92 -15.17 3.34
CA GLY A 165 12.72 -14.42 2.99
C GLY A 165 11.90 -13.91 4.16
N ARG A 166 11.63 -12.59 4.12
CA ARG A 166 10.68 -11.82 4.94
C ARG A 166 10.33 -10.61 4.12
N SER A 167 9.15 -10.56 3.43
CA SER A 167 9.38 -10.17 2.06
C SER A 167 8.51 -9.04 1.54
N TRP A 168 9.19 -8.11 0.94
CA TRP A 168 8.72 -7.40 -0.25
C TRP A 168 9.58 -7.82 -1.45
N GLY A 169 8.92 -8.03 -2.61
CA GLY A 169 9.60 -8.34 -3.87
C GLY A 169 10.06 -9.79 -3.96
N VAL A 170 9.95 -10.36 -5.15
CA VAL A 170 10.44 -11.70 -5.46
C VAL A 170 11.25 -11.65 -6.75
N ASP A 171 12.48 -12.16 -6.69
CA ASP A 171 13.38 -12.33 -7.82
C ASP A 171 13.72 -13.80 -8.02
N GLU A 172 13.19 -14.38 -9.09
CA GLU A 172 13.41 -15.76 -9.52
C GLU A 172 14.41 -15.84 -10.70
N SER A 173 15.16 -14.79 -11.00
CA SER A 173 16.12 -14.77 -12.11
C SER A 173 17.22 -15.83 -12.02
N GLU A 174 17.62 -16.22 -10.80
CA GLU A 174 18.58 -17.28 -10.54
C GLU A 174 17.91 -18.65 -10.30
N GLY A 175 16.58 -18.71 -10.27
CA GLY A 175 15.75 -19.89 -10.11
C GLY A 175 14.60 -19.72 -9.12
N LYS A 176 13.67 -20.68 -9.15
CA LYS A 176 12.46 -20.70 -8.31
C LYS A 176 12.70 -21.41 -6.96
N GLY A 177 11.74 -21.24 -6.05
CA GLY A 177 11.76 -21.88 -4.74
C GLY A 177 12.90 -21.36 -3.85
N SER A 178 13.74 -22.26 -3.32
CA SER A 178 14.84 -21.89 -2.43
C SER A 178 15.95 -21.05 -3.07
N LYS A 179 15.91 -20.83 -4.38
CA LYS A 179 16.82 -19.94 -5.11
C LYS A 179 16.23 -18.55 -5.35
N ALA A 180 14.93 -18.40 -5.15
CA ALA A 180 14.30 -17.09 -5.25
C ALA A 180 14.85 -16.18 -4.15
N LYS A 181 15.07 -14.92 -4.49
CA LYS A 181 15.47 -13.87 -3.54
C LYS A 181 14.27 -13.01 -3.20
N GLU A 182 14.23 -12.54 -1.98
CA GLU A 182 13.20 -11.65 -1.45
C GLU A 182 13.90 -10.59 -0.58
N MET A 183 13.31 -9.40 -0.43
CA MET A 183 13.85 -8.35 0.43
C MET A 183 13.12 -8.38 1.78
N ALA A 184 13.85 -8.54 2.87
CA ALA A 184 13.30 -8.40 4.22
C ALA A 184 12.75 -6.98 4.44
N ILE A 185 11.67 -6.84 5.22
CA ILE A 185 11.08 -5.51 5.46
C ILE A 185 12.07 -4.55 6.15
N PRO A 186 12.91 -4.98 7.13
CA PRO A 186 13.98 -4.12 7.63
C PRO A 186 15.02 -3.71 6.55
N ASP A 187 15.26 -4.57 5.56
CA ASP A 187 16.14 -4.25 4.43
C ASP A 187 15.49 -3.26 3.47
N LEU A 188 14.18 -3.40 3.24
CA LEU A 188 13.40 -2.41 2.49
C LEU A 188 13.46 -1.05 3.19
N ALA A 189 13.25 -0.99 4.50
CA ALA A 189 13.38 0.22 5.28
C ALA A 189 14.78 0.85 5.12
N ARG A 190 15.85 0.03 5.19
CA ARG A 190 17.23 0.50 4.94
C ARG A 190 17.45 0.99 3.51
N ALA A 191 16.82 0.37 2.52
CA ALA A 191 16.92 0.82 1.13
C ALA A 191 16.24 2.17 0.91
N LEU A 192 15.19 2.45 1.67
CA LEU A 192 14.39 3.67 1.60
C LEU A 192 14.82 4.76 2.60
N ASP A 193 15.82 4.48 3.44
CA ASP A 193 16.35 5.43 4.40
C ASP A 193 16.84 6.71 3.73
N ASP A 194 16.55 7.87 4.31
CA ASP A 194 16.86 9.22 3.80
C ASP A 194 16.21 9.57 2.44
N GLN A 195 15.26 8.79 1.95
CA GLN A 195 14.62 9.09 0.67
C GLN A 195 13.59 10.22 0.74
N HIS A 196 13.00 10.47 1.91
CA HIS A 196 12.04 11.56 2.14
C HIS A 196 10.96 11.63 1.04
N LEU A 197 10.32 10.50 0.77
CA LEU A 197 9.30 10.41 -0.27
C LEU A 197 8.02 11.10 0.18
N LEU A 198 7.31 11.72 -0.77
CA LEU A 198 5.97 12.24 -0.50
C LEU A 198 5.00 11.09 -0.24
N PHE A 199 5.09 10.03 -1.05
CA PHE A 199 4.29 8.82 -0.85
C PHE A 199 5.00 7.55 -1.33
N ILE A 200 4.55 6.43 -0.75
CA ILE A 200 4.76 5.08 -1.27
C ILE A 200 3.40 4.47 -1.56
N TYR A 201 3.22 3.88 -2.74
CA TYR A 201 2.13 2.95 -3.05
C TYR A 201 2.70 1.54 -3.13
N PHE A 202 2.19 0.65 -2.31
CA PHE A 202 2.52 -0.78 -2.38
C PHE A 202 1.51 -1.50 -3.28
N ASP A 203 1.89 -1.72 -4.53
CA ASP A 203 1.13 -2.55 -5.46
C ASP A 203 1.52 -4.03 -5.28
N CYS A 204 1.16 -4.55 -4.13
CA CYS A 204 1.46 -5.91 -3.68
C CYS A 204 0.67 -6.27 -2.42
N CYS A 205 0.72 -7.55 -2.03
CA CYS A 205 -0.06 -8.11 -0.93
C CYS A 205 0.45 -7.68 0.46
N PHE A 206 -0.44 -7.56 1.43
CA PHE A 206 -0.17 -7.50 2.88
C PHE A 206 0.75 -6.38 3.38
N MET A 207 1.00 -5.33 2.61
CA MET A 207 1.86 -4.24 3.09
C MET A 207 1.15 -3.24 4.01
N GLY A 208 -0.18 -3.32 4.15
CA GLY A 208 -0.98 -2.57 5.11
C GLY A 208 -1.01 -3.21 6.52
N ASN A 209 -0.01 -4.00 6.90
CA ASN A 209 0.16 -4.46 8.28
C ASN A 209 0.98 -3.46 9.10
N ILE A 210 0.63 -3.32 10.38
CA ILE A 210 1.24 -2.31 11.27
C ILE A 210 2.75 -2.51 11.42
N GLU A 211 3.22 -3.74 11.40
CA GLU A 211 4.62 -4.09 11.54
C GLU A 211 5.45 -3.55 10.36
N SER A 212 5.01 -3.84 9.12
CA SER A 212 5.68 -3.34 7.91
C SER A 212 5.57 -1.83 7.77
N LEU A 213 4.40 -1.25 8.09
CA LEU A 213 4.22 0.20 8.08
C LEU A 213 5.16 0.88 9.09
N TYR A 214 5.33 0.31 10.29
CA TYR A 214 6.22 0.86 11.31
C TYR A 214 7.70 0.78 10.91
N GLU A 215 8.11 -0.26 10.18
CA GLU A 215 9.47 -0.34 9.64
C GLU A 215 9.78 0.79 8.65
N VAL A 216 8.86 1.12 7.76
CA VAL A 216 9.05 2.12 6.70
C VAL A 216 8.54 3.52 7.08
N LYS A 217 8.24 3.77 8.36
CA LYS A 217 7.58 5.00 8.83
C LYS A 217 8.32 6.29 8.50
N ASP A 218 9.64 6.21 8.40
CA ASP A 218 10.50 7.37 8.16
C ASP A 218 10.77 7.59 6.65
N ALA A 219 10.35 6.66 5.78
CA ALA A 219 10.66 6.68 4.35
C ALA A 219 9.75 7.61 3.53
N ALA A 220 8.48 7.76 3.93
CA ALA A 220 7.49 8.55 3.20
C ALA A 220 6.51 9.25 4.14
N ARG A 221 5.92 10.35 3.65
CA ARG A 221 4.84 11.05 4.36
C ARG A 221 3.54 10.25 4.35
N TYR A 222 3.18 9.68 3.21
CA TYR A 222 1.97 8.89 3.03
C TYR A 222 2.27 7.51 2.49
N VAL A 223 1.44 6.53 2.88
CA VAL A 223 1.49 5.18 2.31
C VAL A 223 0.10 4.76 1.87
N VAL A 224 -0.01 4.19 0.65
CA VAL A 224 -1.20 3.47 0.20
C VAL A 224 -0.84 1.99 0.13
N ALA A 225 -1.60 1.14 0.80
CA ALA A 225 -1.34 -0.29 0.82
C ALA A 225 -2.59 -1.12 1.16
N SER A 226 -2.57 -2.39 0.76
CA SER A 226 -3.59 -3.37 1.14
C SER A 226 -3.20 -4.06 2.45
N PRO A 227 -4.11 -4.14 3.45
CA PRO A 227 -3.92 -4.99 4.63
C PRO A 227 -4.12 -6.48 4.34
N THR A 228 -4.59 -6.83 3.12
CA THR A 228 -4.88 -8.18 2.63
C THR A 228 -4.03 -8.53 1.42
N GLU A 229 -4.35 -9.64 0.76
CA GLU A 229 -3.85 -9.91 -0.59
C GLU A 229 -4.41 -8.88 -1.59
N THR A 230 -3.63 -8.60 -2.64
CA THR A 230 -4.05 -7.82 -3.81
C THR A 230 -4.21 -8.76 -5.00
N PRO A 231 -5.34 -8.72 -5.73
CA PRO A 231 -5.49 -9.54 -6.91
C PRO A 231 -4.46 -9.22 -8.01
N LEU A 232 -4.24 -10.19 -8.90
CA LEU A 232 -3.17 -10.14 -9.91
C LEU A 232 -3.17 -8.92 -10.82
N ALA A 233 -4.33 -8.28 -11.05
CA ALA A 233 -4.41 -7.08 -11.88
C ALA A 233 -3.78 -5.85 -11.24
N GLY A 234 -3.46 -5.89 -9.94
CA GLY A 234 -2.78 -4.78 -9.27
C GLY A 234 -3.61 -3.49 -9.23
N MET A 235 -2.93 -2.38 -9.24
CA MET A 235 -3.51 -1.03 -9.27
C MET A 235 -3.99 -0.68 -10.70
N PRO A 236 -5.16 -0.04 -10.90
CA PRO A 236 -5.56 0.49 -12.20
C PRO A 236 -4.72 1.72 -12.56
N TYR A 237 -3.63 1.51 -13.30
CA TYR A 237 -2.64 2.55 -13.57
C TYR A 237 -3.19 3.69 -14.44
N ASP A 238 -4.06 3.39 -15.39
CA ASP A 238 -4.69 4.38 -16.25
C ASP A 238 -5.55 5.39 -15.47
N GLU A 239 -6.20 4.96 -14.38
CA GLU A 239 -7.00 5.82 -13.52
C GLU A 239 -6.16 6.52 -12.45
N ASN A 240 -5.10 5.88 -11.95
CA ASN A 240 -4.34 6.34 -10.80
C ASN A 240 -3.16 7.25 -11.15
N ILE A 241 -2.51 7.06 -12.30
CA ILE A 241 -1.38 7.91 -12.71
C ILE A 241 -1.73 9.40 -12.73
N PRO A 242 -2.89 9.86 -13.26
CA PRO A 242 -3.24 11.28 -13.21
C PRO A 242 -3.27 11.84 -11.79
N CYS A 243 -3.78 11.05 -10.82
CA CYS A 243 -3.94 11.50 -9.43
C CYS A 243 -2.60 11.74 -8.72
N PHE A 244 -1.53 11.06 -9.13
CA PHE A 244 -0.20 11.29 -8.60
C PHE A 244 0.39 12.65 -9.03
N PHE A 245 -0.09 13.21 -10.14
CA PHE A 245 0.47 14.42 -10.75
C PHE A 245 -0.43 15.64 -10.60
N TYR A 246 -1.52 15.58 -9.85
CA TYR A 246 -2.23 16.79 -9.45
C TYR A 246 -1.32 17.69 -8.60
N LYS A 247 -1.59 18.99 -8.55
CA LYS A 247 -0.82 19.96 -7.76
C LYS A 247 -0.60 19.47 -6.32
N VAL A 248 -1.65 18.95 -5.70
CA VAL A 248 -1.58 18.12 -4.50
C VAL A 248 -2.00 16.72 -4.93
N PRO A 249 -1.14 15.70 -4.76
CA PRO A 249 -1.50 14.33 -5.13
C PRO A 249 -2.77 13.89 -4.41
N ASP A 250 -3.73 13.39 -5.16
CA ASP A 250 -4.96 12.86 -4.56
C ASP A 250 -4.82 11.36 -4.27
N LEU A 251 -4.08 11.06 -3.19
CA LEU A 251 -3.86 9.68 -2.78
C LEU A 251 -5.12 9.00 -2.24
N ARG A 252 -6.10 9.80 -1.77
CA ARG A 252 -7.42 9.28 -1.41
C ARG A 252 -8.16 8.79 -2.65
N GLN A 253 -8.11 9.56 -3.75
CA GLN A 253 -8.71 9.14 -5.01
C GLN A 253 -7.98 7.93 -5.60
N VAL A 254 -6.65 7.84 -5.46
CA VAL A 254 -5.86 6.65 -5.84
C VAL A 254 -6.36 5.40 -5.12
N ALA A 255 -6.52 5.46 -3.81
CA ALA A 255 -7.05 4.33 -3.04
C ALA A 255 -8.51 4.02 -3.42
N LYS A 256 -9.33 5.06 -3.64
CA LYS A 256 -10.73 4.90 -4.05
C LYS A 256 -10.86 4.31 -5.44
N ASN A 257 -10.09 4.74 -6.43
CA ASN A 257 -10.10 4.15 -7.78
C ASN A 257 -9.74 2.66 -7.72
N THR A 258 -8.73 2.32 -6.91
CA THR A 258 -8.36 0.91 -6.71
C THR A 258 -9.50 0.10 -6.09
N PHE A 259 -10.19 0.65 -5.10
CA PHE A 259 -11.38 0.01 -4.52
C PHE A 259 -12.51 -0.13 -5.56
N ASP A 260 -12.89 0.96 -6.23
CA ASP A 260 -13.98 1.00 -7.21
C ASP A 260 -13.72 0.00 -8.36
N TYR A 261 -12.47 -0.10 -8.83
CA TYR A 261 -12.06 -1.04 -9.88
C TYR A 261 -12.38 -2.50 -9.50
N TYR A 262 -12.10 -2.89 -8.26
CA TYR A 262 -12.39 -4.25 -7.80
C TYR A 262 -13.83 -4.42 -7.34
N ASP A 263 -14.46 -3.42 -6.76
CA ASP A 263 -15.86 -3.50 -6.31
C ASP A 263 -16.83 -3.64 -7.49
N ALA A 264 -16.47 -3.11 -8.66
CA ALA A 264 -17.22 -3.28 -9.91
C ALA A 264 -17.13 -4.70 -10.51
N LYS A 265 -16.21 -5.54 -10.03
CA LYS A 265 -16.06 -6.92 -10.51
C LYS A 265 -17.06 -7.86 -9.84
N SER A 266 -16.98 -9.15 -10.13
CA SER A 266 -17.86 -10.17 -9.56
C SER A 266 -17.09 -11.45 -9.22
N GLY A 267 -17.69 -12.31 -8.39
CA GLY A 267 -17.09 -13.57 -7.97
C GLY A 267 -15.80 -13.37 -7.20
N SER A 268 -14.80 -14.21 -7.49
CA SER A 268 -13.47 -14.14 -6.85
C SER A 268 -12.68 -12.88 -7.19
N ASP A 269 -12.99 -12.22 -8.31
CA ASP A 269 -12.27 -11.02 -8.74
C ASP A 269 -12.73 -9.77 -7.99
N ARG A 270 -13.92 -9.80 -7.34
CA ARG A 270 -14.38 -8.75 -6.42
C ARG A 270 -13.73 -8.94 -5.06
N SER A 271 -12.46 -8.58 -4.96
CA SER A 271 -11.63 -8.90 -3.79
C SER A 271 -10.58 -7.82 -3.59
N ILE A 272 -10.78 -6.91 -2.64
CA ILE A 272 -9.80 -5.91 -2.22
C ILE A 272 -10.11 -5.38 -0.83
N ALA A 273 -9.09 -5.00 -0.10
CA ALA A 273 -9.10 -3.98 0.92
C ALA A 273 -7.93 -3.04 0.64
N ILE A 274 -8.14 -1.75 0.74
CA ILE A 274 -7.11 -0.74 0.43
C ILE A 274 -7.21 0.41 1.40
N SER A 275 -6.08 0.95 1.82
CA SER A 275 -6.03 2.03 2.79
C SER A 275 -4.95 3.06 2.46
N LEU A 276 -5.19 4.29 2.89
CA LEU A 276 -4.24 5.40 2.86
C LEU A 276 -3.87 5.78 4.29
N TYR A 277 -2.57 5.91 4.56
CA TYR A 277 -2.03 6.20 5.88
C TYR A 277 -1.22 7.51 5.89
N ASP A 278 -1.39 8.34 6.93
CA ASP A 278 -0.45 9.42 7.29
C ASP A 278 0.63 8.87 8.22
N MET A 279 1.81 8.63 7.69
CA MET A 279 2.91 8.00 8.42
C MET A 279 3.41 8.86 9.58
N SER A 280 3.18 10.17 9.57
CA SER A 280 3.52 11.06 10.70
C SER A 280 2.70 10.76 11.98
N LYS A 281 1.66 9.94 11.89
CA LYS A 281 0.75 9.59 12.99
C LYS A 281 0.99 8.20 13.58
N ILE A 282 1.81 7.37 12.95
CA ILE A 282 2.00 5.97 13.36
C ILE A 282 2.59 5.84 14.78
N ASP A 283 3.44 6.77 15.20
CA ASP A 283 4.01 6.77 16.55
C ASP A 283 2.94 7.02 17.63
N ALA A 284 1.90 7.80 17.34
CA ALA A 284 0.76 7.96 18.22
C ALA A 284 -0.06 6.67 18.36
N VAL A 285 -0.23 5.92 17.27
CA VAL A 285 -0.85 4.58 17.30
C VAL A 285 -0.02 3.62 18.14
N ALA A 286 1.29 3.59 17.92
CA ALA A 286 2.22 2.77 18.70
C ALA A 286 2.14 3.08 20.20
N ALA A 287 2.14 4.37 20.58
CA ALA A 287 2.03 4.80 21.98
C ALA A 287 0.69 4.41 22.60
N ALA A 288 -0.42 4.59 21.87
CA ALA A 288 -1.74 4.20 22.34
C ALA A 288 -1.86 2.68 22.56
N TYR A 289 -1.33 1.88 21.63
CA TYR A 289 -1.31 0.42 21.75
C TYR A 289 -0.42 -0.04 22.93
N LYS A 290 0.76 0.56 23.13
CA LYS A 290 1.60 0.29 24.30
C LYS A 290 0.86 0.50 25.61
N ASN A 291 0.04 1.56 25.72
CA ASN A 291 -0.76 1.82 26.92
C ASN A 291 -1.81 0.73 27.15
N VAL A 292 -2.41 0.20 26.09
CA VAL A 292 -3.31 -0.96 26.19
C VAL A 292 -2.55 -2.20 26.67
N LEU A 293 -1.41 -2.51 26.06
CA LEU A 293 -0.58 -3.67 26.45
C LEU A 293 -0.05 -3.58 27.89
N ALA A 294 0.21 -2.36 28.41
CA ALA A 294 0.75 -2.16 29.75
C ALA A 294 -0.20 -2.61 30.86
N VAL A 295 -1.51 -2.62 30.61
CA VAL A 295 -2.55 -2.98 31.59
C VAL A 295 -3.20 -4.34 31.31
N ASN A 296 -2.91 -4.95 30.17
CA ASN A 296 -3.52 -6.20 29.72
C ASN A 296 -2.46 -7.25 29.39
N THR A 297 -2.78 -8.50 29.68
CA THR A 297 -1.97 -9.62 29.20
C THR A 297 -2.34 -9.90 27.75
N VAL A 298 -1.33 -10.05 26.89
CA VAL A 298 -1.54 -10.58 25.54
C VAL A 298 -2.05 -12.00 25.68
N PRO A 299 -3.21 -12.34 25.10
CA PRO A 299 -3.79 -13.67 25.27
C PRO A 299 -2.95 -14.75 24.62
N ALA A 300 -2.82 -15.88 25.30
CA ALA A 300 -2.06 -17.03 24.83
C ALA A 300 -2.76 -17.79 23.67
N ASP A 301 -4.07 -17.64 23.53
CA ASP A 301 -4.85 -18.36 22.53
C ASP A 301 -5.25 -17.44 21.38
N GLY A 302 -5.13 -17.95 20.14
CA GLY A 302 -5.56 -17.24 18.94
C GLY A 302 -7.03 -16.85 19.01
N TYR A 303 -7.30 -15.60 18.66
CA TYR A 303 -8.64 -15.03 18.72
C TYR A 303 -9.51 -15.46 17.56
N SER A 304 -10.82 -15.53 17.82
CA SER A 304 -11.83 -15.41 16.78
C SER A 304 -11.96 -13.96 16.34
N GLN A 305 -10.90 -13.41 15.77
CA GLN A 305 -10.85 -12.05 15.29
C GLN A 305 -11.02 -11.98 13.78
N GLN A 306 -11.30 -10.79 13.25
CA GLN A 306 -11.33 -10.58 11.82
C GLN A 306 -9.97 -10.94 11.22
N GLN A 307 -9.96 -11.94 10.36
CA GLN A 307 -8.76 -12.39 9.67
C GLN A 307 -8.67 -11.75 8.29
N TYR A 308 -7.45 -11.45 7.88
CA TYR A 308 -7.13 -10.92 6.57
C TYR A 308 -6.29 -11.89 5.72
N GLY A 309 -5.61 -12.83 6.37
CA GLY A 309 -4.72 -13.76 5.69
C GLY A 309 -5.45 -14.97 5.14
N TYR A 310 -4.96 -15.45 4.00
CA TYR A 310 -5.43 -16.67 3.36
C TYR A 310 -4.75 -17.90 3.95
N GLY A 311 -5.53 -18.84 4.49
CA GLY A 311 -5.05 -19.97 5.29
C GLY A 311 -4.23 -21.05 4.58
N ARG A 312 -3.77 -20.82 3.34
CA ARG A 312 -3.13 -21.88 2.53
C ARG A 312 -1.68 -22.16 2.84
N THR A 313 -0.89 -21.19 3.32
CA THR A 313 0.56 -21.37 3.46
C THR A 313 1.05 -21.34 4.89
N TYR A 314 0.49 -20.47 5.77
CA TYR A 314 0.95 -20.29 7.15
C TYR A 314 -0.18 -20.18 8.17
N GLY A 315 -1.39 -20.57 7.83
CA GLY A 315 -2.57 -20.26 8.61
C GLY A 315 -2.91 -18.77 8.52
N ASN A 316 -4.06 -18.39 9.02
CA ASN A 316 -4.46 -17.00 9.08
C ASN A 316 -3.58 -16.29 10.11
N ARG A 317 -2.63 -15.46 9.64
CA ARG A 317 -1.63 -14.82 10.51
C ARG A 317 -1.84 -13.34 10.68
N PHE A 318 -2.56 -12.71 9.76
CA PHE A 318 -2.90 -11.30 9.84
C PHE A 318 -4.36 -11.13 10.24
N TYR A 319 -4.56 -10.32 11.27
CA TYR A 319 -5.85 -10.01 11.86
C TYR A 319 -6.08 -8.51 11.76
N ASP A 320 -7.35 -8.07 11.83
CA ASP A 320 -7.63 -6.64 11.94
C ASP A 320 -7.07 -6.09 13.25
N PHE A 321 -6.19 -5.11 13.13
CA PHE A 321 -5.46 -4.56 14.27
C PHE A 321 -6.39 -3.87 15.26
N ALA A 322 -7.32 -3.04 14.79
CA ALA A 322 -8.20 -2.32 15.70
C ALA A 322 -9.24 -3.26 16.34
N HIS A 323 -9.74 -4.26 15.62
CA HIS A 323 -10.62 -5.27 16.19
C HIS A 323 -9.92 -6.08 17.28
N TYR A 324 -8.66 -6.45 17.06
CA TYR A 324 -7.83 -7.11 18.07
C TYR A 324 -7.63 -6.24 19.32
N VAL A 325 -7.17 -5.00 19.16
CA VAL A 325 -6.91 -4.11 20.30
C VAL A 325 -8.15 -3.87 21.14
N LYS A 326 -9.32 -3.71 20.49
CA LYS A 326 -10.61 -3.56 21.20
C LYS A 326 -11.04 -4.81 21.99
N SER A 327 -10.48 -5.97 21.69
CA SER A 327 -10.74 -7.19 22.47
C SER A 327 -9.86 -7.32 23.72
N LEU A 328 -8.83 -6.49 23.84
CA LEU A 328 -7.87 -6.57 24.96
C LEU A 328 -8.33 -5.85 26.20
N THR A 329 -9.23 -4.88 26.11
CA THR A 329 -9.65 -4.06 27.24
C THR A 329 -11.04 -3.47 27.05
N ASP A 330 -11.76 -3.28 28.17
CA ASP A 330 -13.01 -2.51 28.25
C ASP A 330 -12.79 -1.08 28.76
N ASP A 331 -11.53 -0.66 28.99
CA ASP A 331 -11.22 0.70 29.44
C ASP A 331 -11.50 1.71 28.34
N SER A 332 -12.58 2.46 28.49
CA SER A 332 -13.04 3.43 27.51
C SER A 332 -12.06 4.58 27.25
N SER A 333 -11.20 4.91 28.22
CA SER A 333 -10.17 5.96 28.05
C SER A 333 -9.03 5.48 27.17
N LEU A 334 -8.58 4.24 27.38
CA LEU A 334 -7.55 3.60 26.53
C LEU A 334 -8.07 3.40 25.11
N LEU A 335 -9.28 2.84 24.97
CA LEU A 335 -9.91 2.63 23.66
C LEU A 335 -10.16 3.95 22.94
N GLY A 336 -10.66 4.98 23.63
CA GLY A 336 -10.88 6.29 23.03
C GLY A 336 -9.59 6.99 22.59
N SER A 337 -8.47 6.73 23.27
CA SER A 337 -7.15 7.23 22.86
C SER A 337 -6.61 6.48 21.65
N PHE A 338 -6.81 5.16 21.63
CA PHE A 338 -6.43 4.32 20.49
C PHE A 338 -7.27 4.65 19.23
N ASP A 339 -8.58 4.78 19.38
CA ASP A 339 -9.47 5.10 18.25
C ASP A 339 -9.14 6.46 17.61
N ARG A 340 -8.82 7.47 18.42
CA ARG A 340 -8.34 8.77 17.90
C ARG A 340 -7.04 8.61 17.11
N ALA A 341 -6.06 7.93 17.69
CA ALA A 341 -4.77 7.71 17.00
C ALA A 341 -4.95 6.95 15.68
N MET A 342 -5.81 5.92 15.65
CA MET A 342 -6.15 5.20 14.42
C MET A 342 -6.86 6.08 13.41
N SER A 343 -7.79 6.92 13.83
CA SER A 343 -8.53 7.84 12.95
C SER A 343 -7.62 8.90 12.32
N ASP A 344 -6.62 9.38 13.07
CA ASP A 344 -5.62 10.32 12.56
C ASP A 344 -4.63 9.64 11.59
N PHE A 345 -4.36 8.34 11.79
CA PHE A 345 -3.42 7.56 10.99
C PHE A 345 -4.02 7.03 9.69
N VAL A 346 -5.23 6.46 9.75
CA VAL A 346 -5.92 5.88 8.57
C VAL A 346 -6.82 6.94 7.94
N LEU A 347 -6.31 7.63 6.94
CA LEU A 347 -7.02 8.71 6.25
C LEU A 347 -8.14 8.22 5.34
N TYR A 348 -8.01 7.01 4.81
CA TYR A 348 -9.02 6.33 3.99
C TYR A 348 -8.86 4.83 4.13
N THR A 349 -9.96 4.12 4.18
CA THR A 349 -10.01 2.67 4.03
C THR A 349 -11.33 2.27 3.40
N ASP A 350 -11.30 1.29 2.51
CA ASP A 350 -12.48 0.62 1.98
C ASP A 350 -12.16 -0.82 1.62
N ASN A 351 -13.20 -1.66 1.58
CA ASN A 351 -13.06 -3.08 1.28
C ASN A 351 -14.30 -3.67 0.63
N THR A 352 -14.10 -4.65 -0.24
CA THR A 352 -15.19 -5.52 -0.69
C THR A 352 -15.72 -6.34 0.47
N PRO A 353 -16.98 -6.81 0.44
CA PRO A 353 -17.56 -7.59 1.55
C PRO A 353 -16.80 -8.86 1.89
N SER A 354 -16.06 -9.40 0.94
CA SER A 354 -15.24 -10.61 1.13
C SER A 354 -14.09 -10.66 0.14
N MET A 355 -13.09 -11.49 0.43
CA MET A 355 -12.04 -11.88 -0.49
C MET A 355 -12.35 -13.23 -1.12
N TRP A 356 -11.89 -13.42 -2.35
CA TRP A 356 -11.85 -14.70 -3.07
C TRP A 356 -13.20 -15.42 -3.15
N GLY A 357 -14.26 -14.66 -3.44
CA GLY A 357 -15.61 -15.22 -3.60
C GLY A 357 -16.26 -15.72 -2.31
N GLY A 358 -15.87 -15.17 -1.16
CA GLY A 358 -16.42 -15.46 0.14
C GLY A 358 -15.55 -16.37 1.02
N GLU A 359 -14.31 -16.67 0.60
CA GLU A 359 -13.41 -17.48 1.45
C GLU A 359 -12.98 -16.73 2.73
N ILE A 360 -12.90 -15.39 2.65
CA ILE A 360 -12.66 -14.52 3.81
C ILE A 360 -13.73 -13.42 3.79
N ASN A 361 -14.58 -13.38 4.81
CA ASN A 361 -15.53 -12.27 4.99
C ASN A 361 -14.84 -11.11 5.69
N LEU A 362 -14.97 -9.90 5.15
CA LEU A 362 -14.37 -8.69 5.68
C LEU A 362 -15.44 -7.86 6.42
N ILE A 363 -15.80 -8.29 7.62
CA ILE A 363 -16.88 -7.68 8.41
C ILE A 363 -16.36 -6.51 9.28
N HIS A 364 -15.14 -6.65 9.82
CA HIS A 364 -14.51 -5.68 10.73
C HIS A 364 -13.21 -5.16 10.14
N CYS A 365 -13.27 -4.61 8.92
CA CYS A 365 -12.09 -4.08 8.26
C CYS A 365 -11.86 -2.63 8.69
N ASN A 366 -10.84 -2.41 9.53
CA ASN A 366 -10.43 -1.08 10.00
C ASN A 366 -9.19 -0.55 9.26
N GLY A 367 -8.80 -1.23 8.20
CA GLY A 367 -7.79 -0.76 7.27
C GLY A 367 -6.34 -1.08 7.62
N VAL A 368 -6.07 -1.68 8.76
CA VAL A 368 -4.72 -2.09 9.20
C VAL A 368 -4.76 -3.52 9.68
N SER A 369 -3.87 -4.37 9.17
CA SER A 369 -3.68 -5.71 9.72
C SER A 369 -2.51 -5.76 10.71
N SER A 370 -2.48 -6.79 11.54
CA SER A 370 -1.40 -7.06 12.50
C SER A 370 -1.26 -8.56 12.72
N TYR A 371 -0.04 -8.97 13.02
CA TYR A 371 0.23 -10.28 13.58
C TYR A 371 -0.12 -10.29 15.08
N ILE A 372 -0.76 -11.37 15.53
CA ILE A 372 -1.04 -11.59 16.96
C ILE A 372 -0.09 -12.66 17.48
N ILE A 373 0.84 -12.26 18.33
CA ILE A 373 1.75 -13.18 18.99
C ILE A 373 1.00 -14.03 20.02
N THR A 374 1.20 -15.33 20.00
CA THR A 374 0.50 -16.29 20.85
C THR A 374 1.26 -16.62 22.15
N GLY A 375 2.48 -16.15 22.30
CA GLY A 375 3.33 -16.39 23.46
C GLY A 375 4.80 -16.22 23.15
N THR A 376 5.66 -16.40 24.14
CA THR A 376 7.14 -16.27 23.98
C THR A 376 7.76 -17.40 23.16
N ASP A 377 7.07 -18.51 23.00
CA ASP A 377 7.45 -19.69 22.22
C ASP A 377 6.74 -19.78 20.86
N ASP A 378 6.15 -18.66 20.40
CA ASP A 378 5.51 -18.57 19.11
C ASP A 378 6.49 -18.94 17.98
N TYR A 379 6.21 -20.08 17.33
CA TYR A 379 7.07 -20.62 16.27
C TYR A 379 7.22 -19.66 15.08
N VAL A 380 6.16 -19.00 14.67
CA VAL A 380 6.22 -18.06 13.53
C VAL A 380 7.02 -16.82 13.91
N ALA A 381 6.74 -16.26 15.06
CA ALA A 381 7.49 -15.10 15.54
C ALA A 381 8.99 -15.39 15.62
N SER A 382 9.36 -16.57 16.17
CA SER A 382 10.77 -16.95 16.37
C SER A 382 11.51 -17.35 15.09
N THR A 383 10.79 -17.91 14.10
CA THR A 383 11.45 -18.44 12.87
C THR A 383 11.30 -17.52 11.67
N LYS A 384 10.31 -16.59 11.68
CA LYS A 384 10.00 -15.71 10.56
C LYS A 384 10.42 -14.26 10.79
N GLY A 385 11.13 -13.97 11.87
CA GLY A 385 11.80 -12.72 12.13
C GLY A 385 10.96 -11.60 12.71
N TYR A 386 9.86 -11.93 13.37
CA TYR A 386 9.06 -10.94 14.10
C TYR A 386 9.89 -10.18 15.14
N TYR A 387 10.78 -10.92 15.84
CA TYR A 387 11.62 -10.35 16.90
C TYR A 387 12.73 -9.42 16.40
N ASP A 388 12.99 -9.39 15.10
CA ASP A 388 13.94 -8.45 14.49
C ASP A 388 13.28 -7.12 14.09
N LEU A 389 11.94 -7.04 14.13
CA LEU A 389 11.19 -5.86 13.72
C LEU A 389 11.27 -4.75 14.77
N ARG A 390 11.32 -3.48 14.34
CA ARG A 390 11.20 -2.30 15.19
C ARG A 390 9.88 -2.34 15.99
N TRP A 391 8.78 -2.76 15.34
CA TRP A 391 7.48 -2.91 16.01
C TRP A 391 7.56 -3.80 17.25
N TRP A 392 8.18 -4.97 17.15
CA TRP A 392 8.40 -5.84 18.29
C TRP A 392 9.23 -5.15 19.37
N ASN A 393 10.40 -4.62 19.00
CA ASN A 393 11.37 -4.09 19.95
C ASN A 393 10.87 -2.82 20.64
N ASP A 394 10.21 -1.92 19.90
CA ASP A 394 9.81 -0.62 20.42
C ASP A 394 8.43 -0.66 21.08
N VAL A 395 7.52 -1.55 20.65
CA VAL A 395 6.11 -1.48 21.02
C VAL A 395 5.65 -2.69 21.81
N VAL A 396 5.92 -3.91 21.33
CA VAL A 396 5.32 -5.13 21.89
C VAL A 396 6.17 -5.74 23.01
N SER A 397 7.47 -5.92 22.79
CA SER A 397 8.35 -6.61 23.74
C SER A 397 8.38 -5.99 25.15
N PRO A 398 8.25 -4.65 25.33
CA PRO A 398 8.19 -4.06 26.66
C PRO A 398 7.02 -4.55 27.52
N ALA A 399 5.94 -5.05 26.90
CA ALA A 399 4.81 -5.63 27.62
C ALA A 399 5.07 -7.07 28.10
N PHE A 400 5.98 -7.81 27.44
CA PHE A 400 6.34 -9.19 27.81
C PHE A 400 7.44 -9.28 28.87
N GLY A 401 8.17 -8.21 29.11
CA GLY A 401 9.27 -8.15 30.09
C GLY A 401 8.85 -7.78 31.52
N LYS A 402 7.56 -7.77 31.82
CA LYS A 402 7.03 -7.41 33.15
C LYS A 402 6.67 -8.64 33.99
#